data_c9e00c377874cd99a250e14144599e10
#
_entry.id   c9e00c377874cd99a250e14144599e10
#
_cell.length_a   1.000
_cell.length_b   1.000
_cell.length_c   1.000
_cell.angle_alpha   90.00
_cell.angle_beta   90.00
_cell.angle_gamma   90.00
#
_symmetry.space_group_name_H-M   'P 1'
#
loop_
_entity.id
_entity.type
_entity.pdbx_description
1 polymer ?
#
loop_
_entity_poly.entity_id
_entity_poly.type
_entity_poly.pdbx_seq_one_letter_code
_entity_poly.pdbx_strand_id
1 'polypeptide(L)'
;MAVNYLCICLSPAIDATVRMDAWPTDGSIIKNATDTFAPGGKAVNVARWLAKRGASVACGGFLGEDNVAMFEKELKRYGIEDRFVRIAGSTRVNEMFVTPQGSFKVNRPADGGPYKGLEGLGSLEGFDVVIMSGSLPKGWPDDTYCMLVEAAKKTGAKVVLDASGKALVEGVKAHPDVIKPNAEECEPLIGFVPKMPEDFKRATVALKAFCDYPIISDGGTGCWFDGEFVAAPKVEVLDTTAAGDTLLAEWCFSGDFRLAVAAGSAACTMPGGEPPNMELVEKLKESVK
;
A
#
# COMPACT_ATOMS: atom_id res chain seq x y z
N MET A 1 -7.69 11.60 -22.57
CA MET A 1 -7.09 10.23 -22.67
C MET A 1 -7.27 9.58 -21.31
N ALA A 2 -7.40 8.26 -21.23
CA ALA A 2 -7.43 7.55 -19.94
C ALA A 2 -6.05 7.65 -19.30
N VAL A 3 -6.00 7.86 -17.97
CA VAL A 3 -4.75 7.91 -17.20
C VAL A 3 -4.17 6.51 -17.05
N ASN A 4 -2.89 6.34 -17.36
CA ASN A 4 -2.15 5.09 -17.25
C ASN A 4 -1.33 5.06 -15.96
N TYR A 5 -1.52 4.04 -15.13
CA TYR A 5 -0.86 3.89 -13.84
C TYR A 5 0.16 2.75 -13.87
N LEU A 6 1.34 2.98 -13.28
CA LEU A 6 2.28 1.93 -12.93
C LEU A 6 2.40 1.83 -11.41
N CYS A 7 2.08 0.67 -10.85
CA CYS A 7 2.25 0.37 -9.43
C CYS A 7 3.51 -0.48 -9.22
N ILE A 8 4.49 0.01 -8.46
CA ILE A 8 5.75 -0.70 -8.20
C ILE A 8 5.73 -1.28 -6.78
N CYS A 9 5.72 -2.62 -6.69
CA CYS A 9 5.74 -3.40 -5.46
C CYS A 9 7.05 -4.18 -5.36
N LEU A 10 8.07 -3.60 -4.70
CA LEU A 10 9.37 -4.25 -4.57
C LEU A 10 9.37 -5.43 -3.60
N SER A 11 8.43 -5.46 -2.67
CA SER A 11 8.33 -6.46 -1.61
C SER A 11 6.91 -7.05 -1.51
N PRO A 12 6.39 -7.68 -2.58
CA PRO A 12 5.10 -8.35 -2.54
C PRO A 12 5.09 -9.47 -1.50
N ALA A 13 3.91 -9.91 -1.11
CA ALA A 13 3.71 -11.01 -0.18
C ALA A 13 2.46 -11.80 -0.54
N ILE A 14 2.41 -13.06 -0.15
CA ILE A 14 1.15 -13.79 -0.02
C ILE A 14 0.68 -13.55 1.41
N ASP A 15 -0.52 -13.01 1.58
CA ASP A 15 -1.13 -12.80 2.88
C ASP A 15 -1.99 -14.03 3.23
N ALA A 16 -1.55 -14.82 4.22
CA ALA A 16 -2.24 -15.98 4.74
C ALA A 16 -2.99 -15.58 6.01
N THR A 17 -4.30 -15.79 6.04
CA THR A 17 -5.11 -15.61 7.26
C THR A 17 -5.50 -16.97 7.80
N VAL A 18 -5.01 -17.29 9.01
CA VAL A 18 -5.32 -18.52 9.74
C VAL A 18 -6.35 -18.20 10.83
N ARG A 19 -7.53 -18.77 10.73
CA ARG A 19 -8.61 -18.60 11.72
C ARG A 19 -8.71 -19.82 12.59
N MET A 20 -8.76 -19.60 13.91
CA MET A 20 -8.83 -20.63 14.94
C MET A 20 -9.93 -20.28 15.96
N ASP A 21 -10.48 -21.29 16.63
CA ASP A 21 -11.52 -21.10 17.65
C ASP A 21 -10.97 -20.50 18.97
N ALA A 22 -9.69 -20.71 19.25
CA ALA A 22 -9.00 -20.17 20.43
C ALA A 22 -7.49 -20.10 20.20
N TRP A 23 -6.79 -19.30 21.02
CA TRP A 23 -5.34 -19.29 21.03
C TRP A 23 -4.77 -20.65 21.42
N PRO A 24 -3.74 -21.14 20.73
CA PRO A 24 -3.06 -22.36 21.10
C PRO A 24 -2.40 -22.22 22.48
N THR A 25 -2.45 -23.27 23.26
CA THR A 25 -1.65 -23.44 24.48
C THR A 25 -0.42 -24.28 24.19
N ASP A 26 0.57 -24.24 25.06
CA ASP A 26 1.80 -25.02 24.89
C ASP A 26 1.49 -26.51 24.64
N GLY A 27 2.11 -27.06 23.60
CA GLY A 27 1.94 -28.47 23.19
C GLY A 27 0.59 -28.80 22.52
N SER A 28 -0.31 -27.81 22.31
CA SER A 28 -1.60 -28.08 21.65
C SER A 28 -1.46 -28.33 20.16
N ILE A 29 -2.38 -29.14 19.62
CA ILE A 29 -2.55 -29.35 18.17
C ILE A 29 -3.91 -28.77 17.78
N ILE A 30 -3.91 -27.77 16.94
CA ILE A 30 -5.13 -27.16 16.41
C ILE A 30 -5.58 -27.95 15.17
N LYS A 31 -6.78 -28.55 15.23
CA LYS A 31 -7.33 -29.35 14.12
C LYS A 31 -8.41 -28.64 13.32
N ASN A 32 -9.01 -27.59 13.87
CA ASN A 32 -10.15 -26.87 13.28
C ASN A 32 -9.73 -25.48 12.72
N ALA A 33 -8.46 -25.30 12.39
CA ALA A 33 -8.02 -24.08 11.72
C ALA A 33 -8.49 -24.09 10.27
N THR A 34 -8.88 -22.91 9.81
CA THR A 34 -9.13 -22.62 8.38
C THR A 34 -8.15 -21.57 7.92
N ASP A 35 -7.70 -21.68 6.68
CA ASP A 35 -6.79 -20.72 6.09
C ASP A 35 -7.33 -20.14 4.79
N THR A 36 -6.92 -18.92 4.51
CA THR A 36 -7.16 -18.26 3.23
C THR A 36 -5.87 -17.58 2.80
N PHE A 37 -5.60 -17.61 1.49
CA PHE A 37 -4.41 -16.99 0.91
C PHE A 37 -4.84 -15.96 -0.13
N ALA A 38 -4.21 -14.79 -0.10
CA ALA A 38 -4.43 -13.74 -1.07
C ALA A 38 -3.09 -13.14 -1.53
N PRO A 39 -2.95 -12.80 -2.81
CA PRO A 39 -1.83 -11.97 -3.25
C PRO A 39 -1.89 -10.63 -2.54
N GLY A 40 -0.78 -10.19 -1.99
CA GLY A 40 -0.68 -8.97 -1.20
C GLY A 40 0.56 -8.16 -1.54
N GLY A 41 0.70 -7.08 -0.80
CA GLY A 41 1.70 -6.05 -1.01
C GLY A 41 1.03 -4.72 -1.33
N LYS A 42 1.52 -3.63 -0.73
CA LYS A 42 0.87 -2.32 -0.80
C LYS A 42 0.55 -1.90 -2.24
N ALA A 43 1.52 -1.91 -3.15
CA ALA A 43 1.29 -1.50 -4.53
C ALA A 43 0.37 -2.47 -5.31
N VAL A 44 0.31 -3.76 -4.93
CA VAL A 44 -0.67 -4.71 -5.49
C VAL A 44 -2.09 -4.33 -5.07
N ASN A 45 -2.28 -3.92 -3.81
CA ASN A 45 -3.57 -3.44 -3.30
C ASN A 45 -4.01 -2.16 -4.02
N VAL A 46 -3.08 -1.21 -4.20
CA VAL A 46 -3.31 0.01 -5.00
C VAL A 46 -3.74 -0.35 -6.42
N ALA A 47 -3.02 -1.25 -7.09
CA ALA A 47 -3.30 -1.67 -8.47
C ALA A 47 -4.70 -2.31 -8.60
N ARG A 48 -5.09 -3.18 -7.66
CA ARG A 48 -6.41 -3.80 -7.64
C ARG A 48 -7.54 -2.78 -7.54
N TRP A 49 -7.38 -1.78 -6.65
CA TRP A 49 -8.39 -0.74 -6.52
C TRP A 49 -8.49 0.13 -7.79
N LEU A 50 -7.38 0.61 -8.32
CA LEU A 50 -7.35 1.39 -9.56
C LEU A 50 -7.99 0.64 -10.73
N ALA A 51 -7.66 -0.64 -10.90
CA ALA A 51 -8.25 -1.48 -11.95
C ALA A 51 -9.77 -1.66 -11.73
N LYS A 52 -10.23 -1.85 -10.49
CA LYS A 52 -11.66 -1.91 -10.15
C LYS A 52 -12.39 -0.61 -10.45
N ARG A 53 -11.69 0.54 -10.37
CA ARG A 53 -12.19 1.86 -10.79
C ARG A 53 -12.19 2.05 -12.31
N GLY A 54 -11.70 1.10 -13.08
CA GLY A 54 -11.66 1.16 -14.54
C GLY A 54 -10.42 1.86 -15.10
N ALA A 55 -9.37 2.07 -14.32
CA ALA A 55 -8.11 2.63 -14.79
C ALA A 55 -7.31 1.60 -15.62
N SER A 56 -6.46 2.11 -16.52
CA SER A 56 -5.41 1.32 -17.16
C SER A 56 -4.23 1.18 -16.18
N VAL A 57 -3.93 -0.05 -15.74
CA VAL A 57 -2.97 -0.30 -14.66
C VAL A 57 -1.99 -1.38 -15.04
N ALA A 58 -0.71 -1.10 -14.86
CA ALA A 58 0.36 -2.09 -14.81
C ALA A 58 0.87 -2.24 -13.36
N CYS A 59 1.27 -3.45 -12.98
CA CYS A 59 1.89 -3.70 -11.69
C CYS A 59 3.19 -4.48 -11.87
N GLY A 60 4.28 -4.01 -11.24
CA GLY A 60 5.61 -4.61 -11.37
C GLY A 60 6.37 -4.64 -10.06
N GLY A 61 7.51 -5.30 -10.09
CA GLY A 61 8.36 -5.58 -8.94
C GLY A 61 8.98 -6.96 -9.09
N PHE A 62 9.07 -7.74 -8.02
CA PHE A 62 9.72 -9.05 -8.03
C PHE A 62 8.83 -10.13 -7.41
N LEU A 63 8.61 -11.23 -8.12
CA LEU A 63 7.85 -12.40 -7.65
C LEU A 63 8.70 -13.67 -7.73
N GLY A 64 8.65 -14.47 -6.67
CA GLY A 64 9.25 -15.80 -6.65
C GLY A 64 8.51 -16.76 -7.59
N GLU A 65 9.27 -17.52 -8.40
CA GLU A 65 8.73 -18.45 -9.40
C GLU A 65 7.91 -19.58 -8.80
N ASP A 66 8.26 -20.05 -7.58
CA ASP A 66 7.65 -21.24 -6.98
C ASP A 66 6.15 -21.08 -6.66
N ASN A 67 5.70 -19.86 -6.36
CA ASN A 67 4.33 -19.57 -5.95
C ASN A 67 3.68 -18.41 -6.73
N VAL A 68 4.18 -18.09 -7.91
CA VAL A 68 3.76 -16.98 -8.75
C VAL A 68 2.32 -17.09 -9.27
N ALA A 69 1.82 -18.31 -9.48
CA ALA A 69 0.53 -18.58 -10.13
C ALA A 69 -0.65 -17.86 -9.46
N MET A 70 -0.56 -17.62 -8.15
CA MET A 70 -1.60 -16.88 -7.41
C MET A 70 -1.65 -15.41 -7.84
N PHE A 71 -0.50 -14.76 -8.02
CA PHE A 71 -0.41 -13.40 -8.51
C PHE A 71 -0.88 -13.28 -9.96
N GLU A 72 -0.44 -14.19 -10.84
CA GLU A 72 -0.86 -14.20 -12.25
C GLU A 72 -2.37 -14.32 -12.42
N LYS A 73 -3.00 -15.20 -11.61
CA LYS A 73 -4.46 -15.35 -11.58
C LYS A 73 -5.14 -14.06 -11.14
N GLU A 74 -4.61 -13.40 -10.11
CA GLU A 74 -5.19 -12.18 -9.56
C GLU A 74 -5.02 -10.98 -10.51
N LEU A 75 -3.83 -10.77 -11.05
CA LEU A 75 -3.58 -9.71 -12.02
C LEU A 75 -4.50 -9.87 -13.25
N LYS A 76 -4.64 -11.10 -13.75
CA LYS A 76 -5.58 -11.42 -14.83
C LYS A 76 -7.03 -11.15 -14.46
N ARG A 77 -7.46 -11.49 -13.23
CA ARG A 77 -8.82 -11.25 -12.71
C ARG A 77 -9.22 -9.78 -12.80
N TYR A 78 -8.27 -8.87 -12.50
CA TYR A 78 -8.49 -7.44 -12.51
C TYR A 78 -8.09 -6.75 -13.82
N GLY A 79 -7.57 -7.49 -14.82
CA GLY A 79 -7.08 -6.91 -16.06
C GLY A 79 -5.85 -6.01 -15.89
N ILE A 80 -5.03 -6.28 -14.86
CA ILE A 80 -3.80 -5.56 -14.57
C ILE A 80 -2.68 -6.14 -15.45
N GLU A 81 -1.93 -5.27 -16.14
CA GLU A 81 -0.74 -5.67 -16.91
C GLU A 81 0.34 -6.18 -15.95
N ASP A 82 0.76 -7.44 -16.15
CA ASP A 82 1.82 -8.05 -15.35
C ASP A 82 3.20 -7.62 -15.84
N ARG A 83 3.90 -6.82 -15.02
CA ARG A 83 5.29 -6.38 -15.25
C ARG A 83 6.24 -6.85 -14.16
N PHE A 84 5.84 -7.86 -13.39
CA PHE A 84 6.73 -8.44 -12.38
C PHE A 84 7.86 -9.24 -13.01
N VAL A 85 9.06 -9.02 -12.49
CA VAL A 85 10.23 -9.86 -12.77
C VAL A 85 10.11 -11.16 -11.98
N ARG A 86 10.33 -12.28 -12.62
CA ARG A 86 10.40 -13.58 -11.95
C ARG A 86 11.80 -13.80 -11.40
N ILE A 87 11.87 -14.19 -10.14
CA ILE A 87 13.13 -14.52 -9.44
C ILE A 87 13.03 -15.92 -8.87
N ALA A 88 14.17 -16.62 -8.77
CA ALA A 88 14.21 -17.95 -8.17
C ALA A 88 13.70 -17.94 -6.72
N GLY A 89 13.02 -19.01 -6.31
CA GLY A 89 12.43 -19.18 -4.98
C GLY A 89 11.00 -18.70 -4.88
N SER A 90 10.54 -18.47 -3.66
CA SER A 90 9.15 -18.15 -3.35
C SER A 90 8.96 -16.70 -2.94
N THR A 91 7.89 -16.07 -3.37
CA THR A 91 7.39 -14.85 -2.73
C THR A 91 7.06 -15.14 -1.26
N ARG A 92 7.46 -14.25 -0.36
CA ARG A 92 7.24 -14.41 1.09
C ARG A 92 5.76 -14.58 1.42
N VAL A 93 5.49 -15.27 2.52
CA VAL A 93 4.14 -15.39 3.10
C VAL A 93 4.12 -14.63 4.41
N ASN A 94 3.22 -13.64 4.51
CA ASN A 94 2.85 -13.03 5.78
C ASN A 94 1.69 -13.82 6.37
N GLU A 95 1.65 -14.00 7.68
CA GLU A 95 0.59 -14.73 8.33
C GLU A 95 -0.16 -13.84 9.31
N MET A 96 -1.49 -13.88 9.26
CA MET A 96 -2.37 -13.29 10.25
C MET A 96 -3.13 -14.41 10.96
N PHE A 97 -2.94 -14.51 12.25
CA PHE A 97 -3.64 -15.45 13.11
C PHE A 97 -4.82 -14.74 13.76
N VAL A 98 -6.02 -15.29 13.62
CA VAL A 98 -7.27 -14.67 14.10
C VAL A 98 -8.02 -15.67 14.98
N THR A 99 -8.42 -15.20 16.16
CA THR A 99 -9.31 -15.90 17.08
C THR A 99 -10.40 -14.96 17.60
N PRO A 100 -11.45 -15.45 18.26
CA PRO A 100 -12.43 -14.58 18.92
C PRO A 100 -11.84 -13.62 19.98
N GLN A 101 -10.64 -13.94 20.51
CA GLN A 101 -9.95 -13.13 21.53
C GLN A 101 -9.03 -12.06 20.94
N GLY A 102 -8.78 -12.08 19.63
CA GLY A 102 -7.93 -11.10 18.96
C GLY A 102 -7.15 -11.67 17.78
N SER A 103 -6.19 -10.88 17.29
CA SER A 103 -5.34 -11.29 16.18
C SER A 103 -3.90 -10.80 16.35
N PHE A 104 -2.95 -11.48 15.68
CA PHE A 104 -1.60 -10.98 15.51
C PHE A 104 -1.08 -11.30 14.12
N LYS A 105 -0.10 -10.52 13.65
CA LYS A 105 0.52 -10.68 12.33
C LYS A 105 2.00 -11.06 12.45
N VAL A 106 2.44 -11.95 11.57
CA VAL A 106 3.85 -12.30 11.36
C VAL A 106 4.22 -11.87 9.94
N ASN A 107 4.92 -10.75 9.85
CA ASN A 107 5.42 -10.26 8.58
C ASN A 107 6.86 -10.72 8.36
N ARG A 108 7.09 -11.50 7.31
CA ARG A 108 8.45 -11.94 6.94
C ARG A 108 9.12 -10.92 6.04
N PRO A 109 10.45 -10.77 6.12
CA PRO A 109 11.19 -9.97 5.15
C PRO A 109 11.06 -10.59 3.75
N ALA A 110 10.93 -9.77 2.71
CA ALA A 110 11.01 -10.27 1.36
C ALA A 110 12.47 -10.59 1.01
N ASP A 111 12.69 -11.70 0.34
CA ASP A 111 13.90 -11.93 -0.41
C ASP A 111 13.63 -11.42 -1.84
N GLY A 112 14.26 -10.32 -2.24
CA GLY A 112 14.14 -9.74 -3.56
C GLY A 112 15.18 -10.30 -4.55
N GLY A 113 15.87 -11.38 -4.15
CA GLY A 113 17.02 -11.87 -4.88
C GLY A 113 18.19 -10.87 -4.85
N PRO A 114 19.24 -11.08 -5.64
CA PRO A 114 20.34 -10.13 -5.75
C PRO A 114 19.82 -8.80 -6.32
N TYR A 115 20.27 -7.70 -5.73
CA TYR A 115 19.96 -6.37 -6.26
C TYR A 115 20.54 -6.22 -7.67
N LYS A 116 19.67 -6.03 -8.66
CA LYS A 116 20.05 -5.87 -10.07
C LYS A 116 19.90 -4.43 -10.58
N GLY A 117 19.70 -3.48 -9.66
CA GLY A 117 19.41 -2.10 -10.03
C GLY A 117 18.01 -1.93 -10.60
N LEU A 118 17.76 -0.75 -11.16
CA LEU A 118 16.44 -0.39 -11.71
C LEU A 118 16.17 -1.07 -13.06
N GLU A 119 17.19 -1.50 -13.77
CA GLU A 119 17.11 -2.15 -15.09
C GLU A 119 16.21 -3.39 -15.07
N GLY A 120 16.14 -4.08 -13.92
CA GLY A 120 15.26 -5.23 -13.74
C GLY A 120 13.76 -4.92 -13.85
N LEU A 121 13.34 -3.69 -13.60
CA LEU A 121 11.91 -3.30 -13.59
C LEU A 121 11.36 -2.91 -14.96
N GLY A 122 12.22 -2.86 -15.99
CA GLY A 122 11.83 -2.43 -17.34
C GLY A 122 11.60 -0.92 -17.47
N SER A 123 11.00 -0.50 -18.58
CA SER A 123 10.76 0.91 -18.86
C SER A 123 9.67 1.49 -17.96
N LEU A 124 9.89 2.70 -17.45
CA LEU A 124 8.91 3.53 -16.73
C LEU A 124 8.18 4.50 -17.66
N GLU A 125 8.48 4.49 -18.96
CA GLU A 125 7.86 5.38 -19.95
C GLU A 125 6.44 4.96 -20.29
N GLY A 126 5.60 5.94 -20.68
CA GLY A 126 4.22 5.71 -21.12
C GLY A 126 3.19 5.67 -19.98
N PHE A 127 3.60 5.95 -18.76
CA PHE A 127 2.72 6.07 -17.60
C PHE A 127 2.56 7.54 -17.20
N ASP A 128 1.32 7.93 -16.88
CA ASP A 128 1.01 9.27 -16.39
C ASP A 128 1.29 9.38 -14.88
N VAL A 129 1.11 8.27 -14.15
CA VAL A 129 1.31 8.19 -12.70
C VAL A 129 2.10 6.93 -12.35
N VAL A 130 3.17 7.08 -11.60
CA VAL A 130 3.96 5.97 -11.03
C VAL A 130 3.79 5.97 -9.52
N ILE A 131 3.23 4.89 -8.98
CA ILE A 131 2.97 4.71 -7.56
C ILE A 131 3.92 3.65 -7.02
N MET A 132 4.83 4.06 -6.14
CA MET A 132 5.78 3.19 -5.45
C MET A 132 5.28 2.98 -4.04
N SER A 133 4.92 1.74 -3.69
CA SER A 133 4.32 1.48 -2.38
C SER A 133 4.79 0.17 -1.77
N GLY A 134 5.21 0.24 -0.50
CA GLY A 134 5.66 -0.89 0.31
C GLY A 134 7.11 -0.76 0.79
N SER A 135 7.58 -1.82 1.45
CA SER A 135 8.95 -1.92 1.95
C SER A 135 9.94 -2.34 0.87
N LEU A 136 11.23 -2.15 1.13
CA LEU A 136 12.29 -2.74 0.32
C LEU A 136 12.53 -4.20 0.69
N PRO A 137 12.99 -5.04 -0.25
CA PRO A 137 13.51 -6.36 0.07
C PRO A 137 14.74 -6.28 1.00
N LYS A 138 14.96 -7.34 1.77
CA LYS A 138 16.09 -7.41 2.69
C LYS A 138 17.42 -7.31 1.92
N GLY A 139 18.31 -6.45 2.42
CA GLY A 139 19.66 -6.28 1.86
C GLY A 139 19.74 -5.36 0.63
N TRP A 140 18.61 -4.81 0.19
CA TRP A 140 18.63 -3.79 -0.86
C TRP A 140 19.07 -2.44 -0.30
N PRO A 141 19.70 -1.57 -1.13
CA PRO A 141 20.09 -0.23 -0.71
C PRO A 141 18.90 0.59 -0.22
N ASP A 142 19.04 1.30 0.88
CA ASP A 142 18.00 2.14 1.47
C ASP A 142 17.53 3.26 0.51
N ASP A 143 18.39 3.70 -0.41
CA ASP A 143 18.14 4.74 -1.42
C ASP A 143 17.48 4.23 -2.71
N THR A 144 17.07 2.95 -2.76
CA THR A 144 16.43 2.35 -3.94
C THR A 144 15.21 3.15 -4.41
N TYR A 145 14.36 3.62 -3.48
CA TYR A 145 13.22 4.46 -3.86
C TYR A 145 13.64 5.85 -4.33
N CYS A 146 14.73 6.43 -3.81
CA CYS A 146 15.27 7.67 -4.32
C CYS A 146 15.61 7.55 -5.81
N MET A 147 16.37 6.52 -6.18
CA MET A 147 16.74 6.25 -7.57
C MET A 147 15.51 6.02 -8.46
N LEU A 148 14.50 5.30 -7.97
CA LEU A 148 13.26 5.04 -8.71
C LEU A 148 12.43 6.32 -8.92
N VAL A 149 12.31 7.17 -7.90
CA VAL A 149 11.63 8.47 -8.00
C VAL A 149 12.32 9.34 -9.05
N GLU A 150 13.67 9.44 -9.01
CA GLU A 150 14.43 10.19 -10.01
C GLU A 150 14.21 9.65 -11.44
N ALA A 151 14.22 8.32 -11.59
CA ALA A 151 13.99 7.68 -12.88
C ALA A 151 12.57 7.94 -13.42
N ALA A 152 11.55 7.82 -12.57
CA ALA A 152 10.16 8.08 -12.93
C ALA A 152 9.91 9.55 -13.27
N LYS A 153 10.48 10.49 -12.51
CA LYS A 153 10.34 11.94 -12.80
C LYS A 153 10.95 12.33 -14.16
N LYS A 154 12.00 11.65 -14.61
CA LYS A 154 12.59 11.88 -15.95
C LYS A 154 11.65 11.53 -17.09
N THR A 155 10.66 10.65 -16.88
CA THR A 155 9.64 10.33 -17.89
C THR A 155 8.52 11.36 -17.98
N GLY A 156 8.45 12.30 -17.02
CA GLY A 156 7.36 13.26 -16.90
C GLY A 156 6.12 12.73 -16.14
N ALA A 157 6.19 11.52 -15.61
CA ALA A 157 5.11 10.94 -14.80
C ALA A 157 4.99 11.64 -13.45
N LYS A 158 3.77 11.73 -12.92
CA LYS A 158 3.53 12.08 -11.52
C LYS A 158 3.96 10.91 -10.62
N VAL A 159 4.77 11.19 -9.60
CA VAL A 159 5.36 10.16 -8.74
C VAL A 159 4.75 10.21 -7.34
N VAL A 160 4.24 9.07 -6.90
CA VAL A 160 3.65 8.86 -5.58
C VAL A 160 4.47 7.85 -4.80
N LEU A 161 4.90 8.20 -3.58
CA LEU A 161 5.69 7.34 -2.71
C LEU A 161 4.94 7.06 -1.40
N ASP A 162 4.66 5.78 -1.12
CA ASP A 162 4.10 5.27 0.13
C ASP A 162 5.02 4.19 0.71
N ALA A 163 6.15 4.61 1.25
CA ALA A 163 7.14 3.77 1.88
C ALA A 163 7.22 4.05 3.40
N SER A 164 8.00 3.27 4.12
CA SER A 164 8.20 3.43 5.56
C SER A 164 9.67 3.33 5.97
N GLY A 165 9.99 3.81 7.17
CA GLY A 165 11.33 3.72 7.75
C GLY A 165 12.39 4.39 6.89
N LYS A 166 13.59 3.77 6.80
CA LYS A 166 14.72 4.31 6.03
C LYS A 166 14.40 4.49 4.55
N ALA A 167 13.63 3.59 3.96
CA ALA A 167 13.24 3.67 2.55
C ALA A 167 12.42 4.93 2.24
N LEU A 168 11.57 5.38 3.18
CA LEU A 168 10.87 6.66 3.07
C LEU A 168 11.85 7.83 3.19
N VAL A 169 12.68 7.84 4.24
CA VAL A 169 13.66 8.92 4.51
C VAL A 169 14.61 9.14 3.34
N GLU A 170 15.09 8.07 2.74
CA GLU A 170 15.94 8.16 1.56
C GLU A 170 15.13 8.52 0.30
N GLY A 171 13.97 7.90 0.12
CA GLY A 171 13.14 8.09 -1.07
C GLY A 171 12.65 9.54 -1.26
N VAL A 172 12.35 10.24 -0.18
CA VAL A 172 11.89 11.65 -0.25
C VAL A 172 12.97 12.63 -0.67
N LYS A 173 14.26 12.25 -0.66
CA LYS A 173 15.37 13.10 -1.13
C LYS A 173 15.26 13.41 -2.63
N ALA A 174 14.61 12.54 -3.40
CA ALA A 174 14.31 12.77 -4.82
C ALA A 174 13.06 13.63 -5.06
N HIS A 175 12.43 14.10 -4.01
CA HIS A 175 11.26 14.98 -4.05
C HIS A 175 10.10 14.40 -4.92
N PRO A 176 9.47 13.26 -4.52
CA PRO A 176 8.27 12.76 -5.20
C PRO A 176 7.15 13.80 -5.14
N ASP A 177 6.20 13.76 -6.08
CA ASP A 177 5.10 14.73 -6.10
C ASP A 177 4.15 14.53 -4.91
N VAL A 178 4.00 13.28 -4.46
CA VAL A 178 3.12 12.91 -3.34
C VAL A 178 3.81 11.94 -2.41
N ILE A 179 3.67 12.15 -1.11
CA ILE A 179 4.01 11.16 -0.07
C ILE A 179 2.80 10.88 0.81
N LYS A 180 2.70 9.65 1.35
CA LYS A 180 1.64 9.31 2.29
C LYS A 180 2.18 8.61 3.55
N PRO A 181 2.86 9.32 4.46
CA PRO A 181 3.18 8.80 5.78
C PRO A 181 1.93 8.64 6.65
N ASN A 182 2.00 7.76 7.65
CA ASN A 182 1.14 7.85 8.82
C ASN A 182 1.74 8.82 9.84
N ALA A 183 1.03 9.06 10.96
CA ALA A 183 1.50 9.98 11.99
C ALA A 183 2.90 9.63 12.54
N GLU A 184 3.15 8.33 12.81
CA GLU A 184 4.44 7.87 13.32
C GLU A 184 5.57 7.98 12.28
N GLU A 185 5.25 7.76 11.02
CA GLU A 185 6.21 7.87 9.91
C GLU A 185 6.63 9.33 9.62
N CYS A 186 5.94 10.31 10.19
CA CYS A 186 6.34 11.70 10.11
C CYS A 186 7.61 11.99 10.94
N GLU A 187 7.79 11.32 12.10
CA GLU A 187 8.87 11.64 13.03
C GLU A 187 10.27 11.62 12.39
N PRO A 188 10.69 10.59 11.64
CA PRO A 188 12.01 10.56 11.03
C PRO A 188 12.23 11.63 9.94
N LEU A 189 11.17 12.24 9.40
CA LEU A 189 11.25 13.30 8.40
C LEU A 189 11.27 14.70 9.00
N ILE A 190 10.44 14.93 10.04
CA ILE A 190 10.19 16.27 10.57
C ILE A 190 10.51 16.42 12.07
N GLY A 191 10.98 15.35 12.73
CA GLY A 191 11.46 15.38 14.13
C GLY A 191 10.37 15.28 15.20
N PHE A 192 9.10 15.06 14.82
CA PHE A 192 8.01 14.85 15.79
C PHE A 192 6.86 14.03 15.21
N VAL A 193 6.09 13.36 16.08
CA VAL A 193 4.83 12.67 15.74
C VAL A 193 3.67 13.65 15.93
N PRO A 194 2.87 13.98 14.90
CA PRO A 194 1.69 14.81 15.06
C PRO A 194 0.61 14.09 15.88
N LYS A 195 0.01 14.77 16.86
CA LYS A 195 -1.02 14.20 17.76
C LYS A 195 -2.28 15.04 17.82
N MET A 196 -2.14 16.35 17.67
CA MET A 196 -3.24 17.30 17.72
C MET A 196 -3.43 17.94 16.35
N PRO A 197 -4.61 18.45 15.99
CA PRO A 197 -4.87 19.07 14.70
C PRO A 197 -3.81 20.10 14.28
N GLU A 198 -3.32 20.90 15.21
CA GLU A 198 -2.29 21.91 14.92
C GLU A 198 -0.94 21.28 14.60
N ASP A 199 -0.62 20.10 15.17
CA ASP A 199 0.60 19.37 14.85
C ASP A 199 0.53 18.82 13.43
N PHE A 200 -0.63 18.29 12.98
CA PHE A 200 -0.82 17.82 11.61
C PHE A 200 -0.67 18.95 10.59
N LYS A 201 -1.19 20.14 10.87
CA LYS A 201 -0.98 21.32 10.02
C LYS A 201 0.50 21.68 9.93
N ARG A 202 1.20 21.70 11.08
CA ARG A 202 2.65 21.94 11.12
C ARG A 202 3.43 20.86 10.38
N ALA A 203 3.05 19.59 10.55
CA ALA A 203 3.64 18.45 9.84
C ALA A 203 3.46 18.60 8.32
N THR A 204 2.26 18.95 7.86
CA THR A 204 2.00 19.22 6.45
C THR A 204 2.94 20.28 5.88
N VAL A 205 3.10 21.42 6.57
CA VAL A 205 4.02 22.48 6.13
C VAL A 205 5.46 22.00 6.08
N ALA A 206 5.92 21.24 7.10
CA ALA A 206 7.27 20.71 7.15
C ALA A 206 7.53 19.65 6.05
N LEU A 207 6.54 18.80 5.76
CA LEU A 207 6.65 17.76 4.73
C LEU A 207 6.73 18.32 3.30
N LYS A 208 6.30 19.56 3.06
CA LYS A 208 6.49 20.25 1.77
C LYS A 208 7.95 20.49 1.39
N ALA A 209 8.88 20.34 2.33
CA ALA A 209 10.31 20.29 2.00
C ALA A 209 10.70 19.00 1.23
N PHE A 210 9.85 17.98 1.22
CA PHE A 210 10.13 16.66 0.68
C PHE A 210 9.19 16.24 -0.47
N CYS A 211 8.06 16.90 -0.65
CA CYS A 211 7.09 16.60 -1.71
C CYS A 211 6.21 17.81 -1.99
N ASP A 212 5.48 17.80 -3.11
CA ASP A 212 4.53 18.87 -3.44
C ASP A 212 3.21 18.70 -2.66
N TYR A 213 2.78 17.45 -2.44
CA TYR A 213 1.48 17.14 -1.84
C TYR A 213 1.59 16.06 -0.75
N PRO A 214 1.69 16.44 0.53
CA PRO A 214 1.71 15.50 1.64
C PRO A 214 0.30 15.01 2.00
N ILE A 215 0.15 13.70 2.21
CA ILE A 215 -1.06 13.05 2.75
C ILE A 215 -0.64 12.39 4.06
N ILE A 216 -1.27 12.72 5.18
CA ILE A 216 -0.93 12.13 6.48
C ILE A 216 -2.13 11.31 6.98
N SER A 217 -1.98 9.99 7.08
CA SER A 217 -3.02 9.13 7.64
C SER A 217 -2.94 9.06 9.16
N ASP A 218 -4.11 9.13 9.82
CA ASP A 218 -4.28 9.08 11.28
C ASP A 218 -5.22 7.92 11.68
N GLY A 219 -4.96 6.75 11.11
CA GLY A 219 -5.69 5.52 11.40
C GLY A 219 -7.20 5.69 11.28
N GLY A 220 -7.93 5.22 12.30
CA GLY A 220 -9.40 5.32 12.36
C GLY A 220 -9.94 6.73 12.63
N THR A 221 -9.09 7.73 12.89
CA THR A 221 -9.49 9.13 13.08
C THR A 221 -9.81 9.78 11.75
N GLY A 222 -8.97 9.53 10.72
CA GLY A 222 -9.13 10.12 9.40
C GLY A 222 -7.83 10.32 8.65
N CYS A 223 -7.83 11.32 7.77
CA CYS A 223 -6.67 11.64 6.95
C CYS A 223 -6.56 13.14 6.70
N TRP A 224 -5.33 13.62 6.61
CA TRP A 224 -4.98 15.00 6.30
C TRP A 224 -4.43 15.07 4.87
N PHE A 225 -5.07 15.86 4.04
CA PHE A 225 -4.70 16.08 2.64
C PHE A 225 -4.21 17.52 2.49
N ASP A 226 -2.93 17.72 2.37
CA ASP A 226 -2.31 19.05 2.28
C ASP A 226 -2.79 20.04 3.37
N GLY A 227 -2.99 19.51 4.61
CA GLY A 227 -3.45 20.29 5.77
C GLY A 227 -4.96 20.36 5.96
N GLU A 228 -5.75 19.80 5.04
CA GLU A 228 -7.20 19.68 5.17
C GLU A 228 -7.57 18.31 5.77
N PHE A 229 -8.33 18.32 6.85
CA PHE A 229 -8.72 17.09 7.56
C PHE A 229 -10.05 16.54 7.05
N VAL A 230 -10.05 15.23 6.85
CA VAL A 230 -11.25 14.46 6.51
C VAL A 230 -11.40 13.33 7.53
N ALA A 231 -12.48 13.33 8.30
CA ALA A 231 -12.75 12.33 9.34
C ALA A 231 -13.17 10.99 8.73
N ALA A 232 -12.64 9.89 9.28
CA ALA A 232 -13.04 8.56 8.85
C ALA A 232 -14.47 8.22 9.32
N PRO A 233 -15.33 7.66 8.47
CA PRO A 233 -16.62 7.12 8.88
C PRO A 233 -16.43 5.90 9.77
N LYS A 234 -17.32 5.69 10.73
CA LYS A 234 -17.30 4.50 11.59
C LYS A 234 -17.76 3.28 10.82
N VAL A 235 -16.95 2.23 10.85
CA VAL A 235 -17.26 0.94 10.23
C VAL A 235 -16.97 -0.20 11.22
N GLU A 236 -17.59 -1.35 10.99
CA GLU A 236 -17.21 -2.59 11.66
C GLU A 236 -15.93 -3.12 11.01
N VAL A 237 -14.82 -3.09 11.76
CA VAL A 237 -13.50 -3.45 11.25
C VAL A 237 -13.32 -4.97 11.24
N LEU A 238 -13.13 -5.54 10.05
CA LEU A 238 -12.77 -6.94 9.86
C LEU A 238 -11.25 -7.10 9.68
N ASP A 239 -10.64 -6.27 8.84
CA ASP A 239 -9.20 -6.28 8.55
C ASP A 239 -8.74 -4.88 8.10
N THR A 240 -7.69 -4.36 8.70
CA THR A 240 -7.14 -3.04 8.33
C THR A 240 -6.10 -3.12 7.21
N THR A 241 -5.84 -4.30 6.69
CA THR A 241 -4.91 -4.54 5.59
C THR A 241 -5.30 -3.73 4.39
N ALA A 242 -4.67 -3.11 3.60
CA ALA A 242 -5.07 -2.34 2.42
C ALA A 242 -5.91 -1.07 2.64
N ALA A 243 -6.28 -0.69 3.86
CA ALA A 243 -7.06 0.53 4.09
C ALA A 243 -6.35 1.79 3.55
N GLY A 244 -5.08 1.99 3.92
CA GLY A 244 -4.25 3.09 3.43
C GLY A 244 -3.92 3.00 1.95
N ASP A 245 -3.79 1.78 1.41
CA ASP A 245 -3.50 1.53 0.00
C ASP A 245 -4.72 1.90 -0.87
N THR A 246 -5.93 1.51 -0.42
CA THR A 246 -7.20 1.83 -1.10
C THR A 246 -7.50 3.32 -1.04
N LEU A 247 -7.25 3.98 0.11
CA LEU A 247 -7.37 5.43 0.25
C LEU A 247 -6.45 6.14 -0.74
N LEU A 248 -5.18 5.76 -0.80
CA LEU A 248 -4.20 6.36 -1.71
C LEU A 248 -4.60 6.17 -3.17
N ALA A 249 -5.01 4.95 -3.54
CA ALA A 249 -5.43 4.61 -4.88
C ALA A 249 -6.65 5.40 -5.31
N GLU A 250 -7.67 5.54 -4.45
CA GLU A 250 -8.86 6.32 -4.75
C GLU A 250 -8.53 7.80 -4.91
N TRP A 251 -7.68 8.35 -4.03
CA TRP A 251 -7.25 9.73 -4.17
C TRP A 251 -6.47 9.96 -5.47
N CYS A 252 -5.57 9.06 -5.84
CA CYS A 252 -4.84 9.14 -7.11
C CYS A 252 -5.78 9.08 -8.33
N PHE A 253 -6.89 8.33 -8.22
CA PHE A 253 -7.85 8.17 -9.30
C PHE A 253 -8.81 9.35 -9.44
N SER A 254 -9.42 9.81 -8.34
CA SER A 254 -10.51 10.78 -8.34
C SER A 254 -10.11 12.20 -7.92
N GLY A 255 -9.06 12.33 -7.09
CA GLY A 255 -8.73 13.59 -6.41
C GLY A 255 -9.73 13.98 -5.30
N ASP A 256 -10.74 13.15 -5.03
CA ASP A 256 -11.78 13.44 -4.02
C ASP A 256 -11.36 12.89 -2.65
N PHE A 257 -11.10 13.79 -1.70
CA PHE A 257 -10.63 13.44 -0.35
C PHE A 257 -11.64 12.62 0.43
N ARG A 258 -12.93 12.96 0.32
CA ARG A 258 -14.00 12.26 1.05
C ARG A 258 -14.20 10.86 0.48
N LEU A 259 -14.15 10.72 -0.84
CA LEU A 259 -14.25 9.43 -1.48
C LEU A 259 -13.03 8.54 -1.14
N ALA A 260 -11.83 9.12 -1.07
CA ALA A 260 -10.62 8.42 -0.68
C ALA A 260 -10.70 7.87 0.75
N VAL A 261 -11.15 8.69 1.72
CA VAL A 261 -11.32 8.26 3.12
C VAL A 261 -12.44 7.22 3.24
N ALA A 262 -13.54 7.39 2.52
CA ALA A 262 -14.63 6.40 2.47
C ALA A 262 -14.15 5.06 1.90
N ALA A 263 -13.34 5.08 0.81
CA ALA A 263 -12.78 3.87 0.21
C ALA A 263 -11.83 3.14 1.16
N GLY A 264 -10.94 3.87 1.84
CA GLY A 264 -10.06 3.30 2.86
C GLY A 264 -10.83 2.69 4.03
N SER A 265 -11.89 3.34 4.49
CA SER A 265 -12.76 2.83 5.56
C SER A 265 -13.57 1.60 5.10
N ALA A 266 -14.07 1.62 3.87
CA ALA A 266 -14.76 0.46 3.27
C ALA A 266 -13.82 -0.76 3.15
N ALA A 267 -12.55 -0.54 2.81
CA ALA A 267 -11.55 -1.61 2.76
C ALA A 267 -11.37 -2.31 4.11
N CYS A 268 -11.55 -1.60 5.24
CA CYS A 268 -11.50 -2.20 6.57
C CYS A 268 -12.61 -3.23 6.82
N THR A 269 -13.69 -3.22 6.05
CA THR A 269 -14.80 -4.20 6.18
C THR A 269 -14.59 -5.45 5.33
N MET A 270 -13.50 -5.51 4.55
CA MET A 270 -13.18 -6.59 3.64
C MET A 270 -12.06 -7.46 4.20
N PRO A 271 -12.04 -8.79 3.93
CA PRO A 271 -10.95 -9.66 4.35
C PRO A 271 -9.77 -9.57 3.39
N GLY A 272 -8.53 -9.72 3.93
CA GLY A 272 -7.33 -9.98 3.14
C GLY A 272 -7.00 -8.94 2.05
N GLY A 273 -7.39 -7.68 2.26
CA GLY A 273 -7.16 -6.61 1.28
C GLY A 273 -8.00 -6.72 0.00
N GLU A 274 -9.09 -7.48 0.01
CA GLU A 274 -10.05 -7.51 -1.11
C GLU A 274 -10.64 -6.10 -1.32
N PRO A 275 -10.65 -5.57 -2.55
CA PRO A 275 -11.21 -4.24 -2.80
C PRO A 275 -12.71 -4.16 -2.48
N PRO A 276 -13.19 -3.16 -1.71
CA PRO A 276 -14.59 -2.99 -1.38
C PRO A 276 -15.45 -2.71 -2.63
N ASN A 277 -16.77 -2.87 -2.53
CA ASN A 277 -17.65 -2.49 -3.62
C ASN A 277 -17.93 -0.98 -3.59
N MET A 278 -18.18 -0.39 -4.76
CA MET A 278 -18.38 1.06 -4.90
C MET A 278 -19.67 1.55 -4.23
N GLU A 279 -20.71 0.74 -4.15
CA GLU A 279 -21.97 1.10 -3.48
C GLU A 279 -21.73 1.38 -2.00
N LEU A 280 -20.94 0.54 -1.32
CA LEU A 280 -20.55 0.77 0.06
C LEU A 280 -19.69 2.04 0.20
N VAL A 281 -18.74 2.26 -0.71
CA VAL A 281 -17.87 3.44 -0.69
C VAL A 281 -18.68 4.73 -0.82
N GLU A 282 -19.60 4.81 -1.78
CA GLU A 282 -20.47 5.98 -1.98
C GLU A 282 -21.38 6.23 -0.76
N LYS A 283 -21.96 5.16 -0.20
CA LYS A 283 -22.76 5.24 1.03
C LYS A 283 -21.94 5.78 2.21
N LEU A 284 -20.71 5.31 2.38
CA LEU A 284 -19.83 5.79 3.45
C LEU A 284 -19.41 7.25 3.22
N LYS A 285 -19.18 7.66 1.97
CA LYS A 285 -18.86 9.05 1.61
C LYS A 285 -19.89 10.05 2.13
N GLU A 286 -21.20 9.70 2.11
CA GLU A 286 -22.26 10.57 2.62
C GLU A 286 -22.10 10.89 4.13
N SER A 287 -21.45 10.01 4.88
CA SER A 287 -21.19 10.16 6.31
C SER A 287 -19.83 10.78 6.64
N VAL A 288 -18.95 10.95 5.64
CA VAL A 288 -17.65 11.62 5.79
C VAL A 288 -17.83 13.12 5.97
N LYS A 289 -17.22 13.67 7.02
CA LYS A 289 -17.31 15.10 7.39
C LYS A 289 -16.02 15.84 7.06
#